data_17d3304fdbe28b43b69d309c1def1157
#
_entry.id   17d3304fdbe28b43b69d309c1def1157
#
_cell.length_a   1.000
_cell.length_b   1.000
_cell.length_c   1.000
_cell.angle_alpha   90.00
_cell.angle_beta   90.00
_cell.angle_gamma   90.00
#
_symmetry.space_group_name_H-M   'P 1'
#
loop_
_entity.id
_entity.type
_entity.pdbx_description
1 polymer ?
#
loop_
_entity_poly.entity_id
_entity_poly.type
_entity_poly.pdbx_seq_one_letter_code
_entity_poly.pdbx_strand_id
1 'polypeptide(L)'
;FDGESRITSAIYQLTSGESRHVYYTTNHGEQALTSTLTDALESQNLTVSALDLLSQTIPEDCDLLVINDPAQDFSGAGSLVDELGQLRSYLSNGGRVLLLTDSYYSTPNLDAVMAEFGLTRTEGLVVEGDTNHYLNGYPALYLLPDYASTEESTALDGVNTSRRVLLQMAQGITLTETEQVVSEALLVSSDSAYSKPEGYEMTTTEKADGDIAGPFTLAAYASNNSTGAEVIWVNCGNMDNEGIYQVIPGNVTFLQGCAASLAGQESAVLIDSKALEAAPLEVPGIAASTLGLLFVIVLPAALLAVGAVVVVLRRRK
;
A
#
# COMPACT_ATOMS: atom_id res chain seq x y z
N PHE A 1 -8.14 22.63 -1.09
CA PHE A 1 -8.66 23.36 -2.26
C PHE A 1 -8.34 22.55 -3.51
N ASP A 2 -9.35 22.04 -4.15
CA ASP A 2 -9.29 21.01 -5.19
C ASP A 2 -9.56 21.58 -6.62
N GLY A 3 -9.61 22.91 -6.73
CA GLY A 3 -10.02 23.56 -7.98
C GLY A 3 -9.04 23.38 -9.13
N GLU A 4 -7.76 23.30 -8.85
CA GLU A 4 -6.70 23.13 -9.87
C GLU A 4 -6.74 21.70 -10.45
N SER A 5 -6.88 20.72 -9.59
CA SER A 5 -7.04 19.30 -9.96
C SER A 5 -8.31 19.10 -10.81
N ARG A 6 -9.46 19.60 -10.37
CA ARG A 6 -10.74 19.45 -11.09
C ARG A 6 -10.74 20.14 -12.46
N ILE A 7 -10.11 21.31 -12.59
CA ILE A 7 -10.01 22.02 -13.87
C ILE A 7 -9.10 21.23 -14.83
N THR A 8 -7.95 20.75 -14.35
CA THR A 8 -7.02 19.97 -15.16
C THR A 8 -7.63 18.64 -15.60
N SER A 9 -8.33 17.93 -14.69
CA SER A 9 -9.07 16.70 -15.02
C SER A 9 -10.15 16.96 -16.07
N ALA A 10 -10.91 18.05 -15.94
CA ALA A 10 -11.93 18.42 -16.93
C ALA A 10 -11.32 18.76 -18.30
N ILE A 11 -10.17 19.45 -18.35
CA ILE A 11 -9.46 19.72 -19.59
C ILE A 11 -8.96 18.41 -20.20
N TYR A 12 -8.36 17.53 -19.40
CA TYR A 12 -7.87 16.23 -19.85
C TYR A 12 -9.03 15.37 -20.42
N GLN A 13 -10.16 15.30 -19.71
CA GLN A 13 -11.36 14.60 -20.14
C GLN A 13 -11.90 15.10 -21.50
N LEU A 14 -11.80 16.41 -21.74
CA LEU A 14 -12.24 17.02 -23.01
C LEU A 14 -11.24 16.80 -24.15
N THR A 15 -9.97 16.54 -23.84
CA THR A 15 -8.89 16.44 -24.84
C THR A 15 -8.46 15.01 -25.13
N SER A 16 -8.52 14.09 -24.17
CA SER A 16 -8.12 12.68 -24.34
C SER A 16 -9.22 11.80 -24.95
N GLY A 17 -10.47 12.19 -24.86
CA GLY A 17 -11.59 11.59 -25.59
C GLY A 17 -12.04 10.19 -25.16
N GLU A 18 -11.24 9.44 -24.40
CA GLU A 18 -11.57 8.08 -23.95
C GLU A 18 -11.48 7.99 -22.42
N SER A 19 -12.55 7.57 -21.77
CA SER A 19 -12.56 7.18 -20.37
C SER A 19 -12.09 5.73 -20.27
N ARG A 20 -11.20 5.44 -19.30
CA ARG A 20 -10.78 4.07 -18.98
C ARG A 20 -11.72 3.48 -17.95
N HIS A 21 -12.01 2.19 -18.08
CA HIS A 21 -12.96 1.50 -17.22
C HIS A 21 -12.24 0.64 -16.19
N VAL A 22 -12.47 0.95 -14.93
CA VAL A 22 -11.99 0.22 -13.76
C VAL A 22 -13.16 -0.56 -13.18
N TYR A 23 -13.02 -1.86 -13.10
CA TYR A 23 -13.99 -2.72 -12.42
C TYR A 23 -13.40 -3.23 -11.12
N TYR A 24 -14.19 -3.23 -10.04
CA TYR A 24 -13.80 -3.88 -8.80
C TYR A 24 -14.72 -5.05 -8.49
N THR A 25 -14.14 -6.16 -8.02
CA THR A 25 -14.87 -7.39 -7.74
C THR A 25 -15.72 -7.27 -6.48
N THR A 26 -16.80 -8.07 -6.43
CA THR A 26 -17.75 -8.16 -5.31
C THR A 26 -18.18 -9.61 -5.10
N ASN A 27 -18.80 -9.89 -3.92
CA ASN A 27 -19.37 -11.19 -3.53
C ASN A 27 -18.41 -12.26 -2.98
N HIS A 28 -17.14 -11.94 -2.79
CA HIS A 28 -16.18 -12.78 -2.05
C HIS A 28 -15.84 -12.19 -0.66
N GLY A 29 -16.67 -11.26 -0.17
CA GLY A 29 -16.40 -10.51 1.05
C GLY A 29 -15.40 -9.39 0.88
N GLU A 30 -15.14 -9.00 -0.38
CA GLU A 30 -14.32 -7.84 -0.70
C GLU A 30 -14.90 -6.59 -0.05
N GLN A 31 -14.02 -5.69 0.33
CA GLN A 31 -14.41 -4.35 0.72
C GLN A 31 -14.78 -3.56 -0.55
N ALA A 32 -15.93 -2.87 -0.52
CA ALA A 32 -16.24 -1.90 -1.55
C ALA A 32 -15.17 -0.80 -1.52
N LEU A 33 -14.77 -0.29 -2.69
CA LEU A 33 -13.85 0.83 -2.74
C LEU A 33 -14.42 2.02 -1.96
N THR A 34 -13.58 2.65 -1.15
CA THR A 34 -13.97 3.85 -0.39
C THR A 34 -14.39 4.98 -1.32
N SER A 35 -15.23 5.89 -0.83
CA SER A 35 -15.60 7.07 -1.61
C SER A 35 -14.40 7.93 -1.95
N THR A 36 -13.43 8.02 -1.03
CA THR A 36 -12.19 8.78 -1.24
C THR A 36 -11.34 8.19 -2.38
N LEU A 37 -11.19 6.87 -2.44
CA LEU A 37 -10.46 6.22 -3.54
C LEU A 37 -11.26 6.32 -4.85
N THR A 38 -12.57 6.09 -4.83
CA THR A 38 -13.42 6.22 -6.01
C THR A 38 -13.33 7.63 -6.60
N ASP A 39 -13.51 8.68 -5.78
CA ASP A 39 -13.37 10.08 -6.22
C ASP A 39 -11.97 10.37 -6.77
N ALA A 40 -10.92 9.79 -6.16
CA ALA A 40 -9.56 9.92 -6.63
C ALA A 40 -9.34 9.29 -8.01
N LEU A 41 -9.89 8.09 -8.25
CA LEU A 41 -9.83 7.41 -9.55
C LEU A 41 -10.64 8.15 -10.61
N GLU A 42 -11.86 8.60 -10.29
CA GLU A 42 -12.70 9.38 -11.20
C GLU A 42 -12.06 10.73 -11.56
N SER A 43 -11.31 11.34 -10.64
CA SER A 43 -10.54 12.54 -10.92
C SER A 43 -9.46 12.36 -11.99
N GLN A 44 -9.04 11.12 -12.21
CA GLN A 44 -8.09 10.69 -13.25
C GLN A 44 -8.79 10.24 -14.55
N ASN A 45 -10.07 10.55 -14.74
CA ASN A 45 -10.87 10.10 -15.88
C ASN A 45 -11.03 8.57 -15.98
N LEU A 46 -11.02 7.88 -14.82
CA LEU A 46 -11.33 6.46 -14.71
C LEU A 46 -12.80 6.30 -14.33
N THR A 47 -13.55 5.50 -15.05
CA THR A 47 -14.94 5.16 -14.70
C THR A 47 -14.92 3.92 -13.82
N VAL A 48 -15.42 4.01 -12.58
CA VAL A 48 -15.36 2.93 -11.60
C VAL A 48 -16.72 2.22 -11.51
N SER A 49 -16.72 0.89 -11.60
CA SER A 49 -17.93 0.06 -11.53
C SER A 49 -17.72 -1.23 -10.77
N ALA A 50 -18.74 -1.69 -10.05
CA ALA A 50 -18.73 -2.98 -9.38
C ALA A 50 -18.93 -4.12 -10.39
N LEU A 51 -18.28 -5.26 -10.18
CA LEU A 51 -18.37 -6.45 -11.00
C LEU A 51 -18.53 -7.70 -10.13
N ASP A 52 -19.61 -8.42 -10.34
CA ASP A 52 -19.88 -9.70 -9.71
C ASP A 52 -19.55 -10.86 -10.67
N LEU A 53 -18.39 -11.50 -10.48
CA LEU A 53 -17.92 -12.61 -11.33
C LEU A 53 -18.75 -13.89 -11.18
N LEU A 54 -19.57 -14.01 -10.13
CA LEU A 54 -20.50 -15.15 -9.99
C LEU A 54 -21.69 -15.05 -10.96
N SER A 55 -22.03 -13.85 -11.40
CA SER A 55 -23.18 -13.58 -12.27
C SER A 55 -22.84 -12.93 -13.62
N GLN A 56 -21.63 -12.38 -13.74
CA GLN A 56 -21.18 -11.62 -14.90
C GLN A 56 -19.80 -12.11 -15.34
N THR A 57 -19.46 -11.86 -16.59
CA THR A 57 -18.09 -12.06 -17.11
C THR A 57 -17.33 -10.71 -17.06
N ILE A 58 -16.00 -10.77 -17.01
CA ILE A 58 -15.18 -9.57 -17.12
C ILE A 58 -15.50 -8.91 -18.47
N PRO A 59 -15.95 -7.63 -18.48
CA PRO A 59 -16.29 -6.93 -19.71
C PRO A 59 -15.08 -6.72 -20.63
N GLU A 60 -15.34 -6.65 -21.94
CA GLU A 60 -14.27 -6.41 -22.93
C GLU A 60 -13.64 -5.01 -22.82
N ASP A 61 -14.36 -4.06 -22.24
CA ASP A 61 -13.89 -2.70 -21.96
C ASP A 61 -13.21 -2.55 -20.59
N CYS A 62 -12.90 -3.66 -19.90
CA CYS A 62 -12.19 -3.64 -18.63
C CYS A 62 -10.71 -3.29 -18.87
N ASP A 63 -10.33 -2.04 -18.59
CA ASP A 63 -8.93 -1.60 -18.65
C ASP A 63 -8.16 -2.01 -17.40
N LEU A 64 -8.83 -2.07 -16.24
CA LEU A 64 -8.26 -2.50 -14.96
C LEU A 64 -9.28 -3.25 -14.11
N LEU A 65 -8.90 -4.39 -13.60
CA LEU A 65 -9.64 -5.14 -12.58
C LEU A 65 -9.00 -4.92 -11.21
N VAL A 66 -9.78 -4.43 -10.24
CA VAL A 66 -9.36 -4.27 -8.84
C VAL A 66 -9.99 -5.37 -8.01
N ILE A 67 -9.18 -6.11 -7.26
CA ILE A 67 -9.61 -7.13 -6.29
C ILE A 67 -9.20 -6.60 -4.92
N ASN A 68 -10.18 -6.12 -4.14
CA ASN A 68 -9.93 -5.40 -2.90
C ASN A 68 -10.22 -6.24 -1.68
N ASP A 69 -9.20 -6.94 -1.19
CA ASP A 69 -9.21 -7.66 0.07
C ASP A 69 -10.32 -8.72 0.19
N PRO A 70 -10.31 -9.75 -0.70
CA PRO A 70 -11.32 -10.80 -0.68
C PRO A 70 -11.17 -11.68 0.57
N ALA A 71 -12.27 -11.83 1.31
CA ALA A 71 -12.35 -12.71 2.47
C ALA A 71 -12.58 -14.18 2.08
N GLN A 72 -12.99 -14.44 0.85
CA GLN A 72 -13.17 -15.78 0.28
C GLN A 72 -12.39 -15.88 -1.02
N ASP A 73 -11.83 -17.06 -1.28
CA ASP A 73 -11.05 -17.31 -2.48
C ASP A 73 -11.94 -17.46 -3.73
N PHE A 74 -11.41 -17.16 -4.89
CA PHE A 74 -12.10 -17.33 -6.16
C PHE A 74 -12.27 -18.80 -6.52
N SER A 75 -13.40 -19.15 -7.07
CA SER A 75 -13.70 -20.51 -7.49
C SER A 75 -13.04 -20.84 -8.83
N GLY A 76 -12.56 -22.09 -8.95
CA GLY A 76 -11.91 -22.59 -10.16
C GLY A 76 -12.71 -23.63 -10.92
N ALA A 77 -12.06 -24.27 -11.86
CA ALA A 77 -12.62 -25.31 -12.72
C ALA A 77 -13.31 -26.41 -11.92
N GLY A 78 -14.55 -26.71 -12.29
CA GLY A 78 -15.41 -27.70 -11.62
C GLY A 78 -16.42 -27.09 -10.65
N SER A 79 -16.34 -25.79 -10.37
CA SER A 79 -17.37 -25.01 -9.69
C SER A 79 -18.52 -24.65 -10.63
N LEU A 80 -19.63 -24.10 -10.08
CA LEU A 80 -20.76 -23.61 -10.90
C LEU A 80 -20.35 -22.45 -11.81
N VAL A 81 -19.44 -21.62 -11.34
CA VAL A 81 -18.79 -20.55 -12.09
C VAL A 81 -17.30 -20.74 -11.97
N ASP A 82 -16.56 -20.66 -13.06
CA ASP A 82 -15.10 -20.71 -13.11
C ASP A 82 -14.54 -19.28 -13.16
N GLU A 83 -14.47 -18.62 -12.02
CA GLU A 83 -13.98 -17.24 -11.88
C GLU A 83 -12.48 -17.13 -12.18
N LEU A 84 -11.70 -18.13 -11.73
CA LEU A 84 -10.28 -18.19 -12.05
C LEU A 84 -10.02 -18.38 -13.54
N GLY A 85 -10.87 -19.16 -14.23
CA GLY A 85 -10.82 -19.30 -15.68
C GLY A 85 -11.09 -17.96 -16.37
N GLN A 86 -12.05 -17.18 -15.88
CA GLN A 86 -12.32 -15.83 -16.39
C GLN A 86 -11.12 -14.89 -16.14
N LEU A 87 -10.56 -14.88 -14.92
CA LEU A 87 -9.41 -14.08 -14.56
C LEU A 87 -8.18 -14.42 -15.43
N ARG A 88 -7.87 -15.71 -15.57
CA ARG A 88 -6.76 -16.17 -16.44
C ARG A 88 -6.99 -15.83 -17.91
N SER A 89 -8.24 -15.94 -18.39
CA SER A 89 -8.58 -15.52 -19.75
C SER A 89 -8.35 -14.02 -19.95
N TYR A 90 -8.78 -13.21 -19.01
CA TYR A 90 -8.56 -11.76 -19.01
C TYR A 90 -7.05 -11.43 -19.05
N LEU A 91 -6.26 -12.02 -18.15
CA LEU A 91 -4.80 -11.84 -18.10
C LEU A 91 -4.11 -12.36 -19.38
N SER A 92 -4.53 -13.50 -19.94
CA SER A 92 -3.93 -14.01 -21.19
C SER A 92 -4.17 -13.11 -22.40
N ASN A 93 -5.16 -12.22 -22.32
CA ASN A 93 -5.45 -11.20 -23.34
C ASN A 93 -4.85 -9.82 -23.01
N GLY A 94 -3.88 -9.75 -22.12
CA GLY A 94 -3.21 -8.48 -21.76
C GLY A 94 -3.97 -7.69 -20.69
N GLY A 95 -4.83 -8.35 -19.91
CA GLY A 95 -5.56 -7.73 -18.80
C GLY A 95 -4.65 -7.23 -17.69
N ARG A 96 -5.15 -6.30 -16.90
CA ARG A 96 -4.42 -5.64 -15.82
C ARG A 96 -5.15 -5.79 -14.49
N VAL A 97 -4.41 -6.13 -13.43
CA VAL A 97 -4.99 -6.42 -12.11
C VAL A 97 -4.26 -5.64 -11.01
N LEU A 98 -5.04 -4.96 -10.18
CA LEU A 98 -4.60 -4.46 -8.89
C LEU A 98 -5.20 -5.36 -7.80
N LEU A 99 -4.36 -6.15 -7.14
CA LEU A 99 -4.76 -7.07 -6.09
C LEU A 99 -4.30 -6.55 -4.72
N LEU A 100 -5.24 -6.38 -3.81
CA LEU A 100 -4.99 -6.14 -2.40
C LEU A 100 -5.43 -7.39 -1.64
N THR A 101 -4.60 -7.92 -0.74
CA THR A 101 -4.95 -9.11 0.05
C THR A 101 -4.58 -8.96 1.50
N ASP A 102 -5.47 -9.40 2.39
CA ASP A 102 -5.15 -9.56 3.81
C ASP A 102 -4.61 -10.96 4.08
N SER A 103 -3.50 -11.06 4.79
CA SER A 103 -2.92 -12.33 5.23
C SER A 103 -3.80 -13.09 6.25
N TYR A 104 -4.85 -12.46 6.78
CA TYR A 104 -5.85 -13.10 7.63
C TYR A 104 -6.71 -14.10 6.85
N TYR A 105 -6.96 -13.83 5.58
CA TYR A 105 -7.77 -14.67 4.71
C TYR A 105 -6.87 -15.56 3.84
N SER A 106 -7.32 -16.80 3.62
CA SER A 106 -6.61 -17.77 2.76
C SER A 106 -7.18 -17.72 1.34
N THR A 107 -6.36 -17.32 0.40
CA THR A 107 -6.72 -17.18 -1.02
C THR A 107 -5.77 -17.96 -1.93
N PRO A 108 -5.60 -19.29 -1.74
CA PRO A 108 -4.61 -20.08 -2.45
C PRO A 108 -4.78 -20.11 -3.96
N ASN A 109 -5.99 -19.94 -4.46
CA ASN A 109 -6.27 -19.88 -5.89
C ASN A 109 -5.80 -18.55 -6.52
N LEU A 110 -6.07 -17.41 -5.85
CA LEU A 110 -5.53 -16.12 -6.27
C LEU A 110 -4.00 -16.09 -6.14
N ASP A 111 -3.45 -16.68 -5.06
CA ASP A 111 -2.00 -16.80 -4.88
C ASP A 111 -1.37 -17.62 -6.02
N ALA A 112 -2.05 -18.68 -6.50
CA ALA A 112 -1.57 -19.45 -7.64
C ALA A 112 -1.57 -18.63 -8.94
N VAL A 113 -2.52 -17.71 -9.13
CA VAL A 113 -2.50 -16.78 -10.27
C VAL A 113 -1.32 -15.79 -10.13
N MET A 114 -1.07 -15.27 -8.94
CA MET A 114 0.08 -14.37 -8.72
C MET A 114 1.41 -15.10 -8.91
N ALA A 115 1.50 -16.40 -8.55
CA ALA A 115 2.68 -17.20 -8.80
C ALA A 115 2.99 -17.38 -10.30
N GLU A 116 2.00 -17.34 -11.19
CA GLU A 116 2.20 -17.30 -12.65
C GLU A 116 2.94 -16.01 -13.10
N PHE A 117 2.88 -14.96 -12.29
CA PHE A 117 3.62 -13.70 -12.44
C PHE A 117 4.89 -13.64 -11.57
N GLY A 118 5.36 -14.78 -11.06
CA GLY A 118 6.56 -14.84 -10.24
C GLY A 118 6.44 -14.20 -8.85
N LEU A 119 5.22 -13.94 -8.39
CA LEU A 119 4.94 -13.33 -7.09
C LEU A 119 4.40 -14.39 -6.14
N THR A 120 5.08 -14.63 -5.01
CA THR A 120 4.65 -15.59 -4.00
C THR A 120 4.71 -14.97 -2.60
N ARG A 121 3.79 -15.38 -1.72
CA ARG A 121 3.79 -14.91 -0.32
C ARG A 121 5.03 -15.43 0.42
N THR A 122 5.66 -14.56 1.21
CA THR A 122 6.60 -14.96 2.25
C THR A 122 5.80 -15.37 3.48
N GLU A 123 6.24 -16.39 4.20
CA GLU A 123 5.56 -16.87 5.40
C GLU A 123 5.56 -15.83 6.52
N GLY A 124 4.44 -15.74 7.25
CA GLY A 124 4.29 -14.94 8.46
C GLY A 124 3.93 -13.47 8.21
N LEU A 125 3.92 -12.69 9.29
CA LEU A 125 3.67 -11.24 9.28
C LEU A 125 4.96 -10.46 9.50
N VAL A 126 5.14 -9.42 8.72
CA VAL A 126 6.33 -8.56 8.81
C VAL A 126 6.22 -7.62 10.01
N VAL A 127 7.24 -7.65 10.84
CA VAL A 127 7.45 -6.75 11.99
C VAL A 127 8.63 -5.86 11.68
N GLU A 128 8.48 -4.56 11.89
CA GLU A 128 9.53 -3.60 11.63
C GLU A 128 10.48 -3.46 12.83
N GLY A 129 11.78 -3.57 12.57
CA GLY A 129 12.81 -3.42 13.60
C GLY A 129 13.35 -1.98 13.75
N ASP A 130 13.13 -1.12 12.75
CA ASP A 130 13.53 0.28 12.77
C ASP A 130 12.36 1.19 13.16
N THR A 131 12.54 1.96 14.23
CA THR A 131 11.52 2.88 14.76
C THR A 131 11.11 4.02 13.80
N ASN A 132 11.87 4.25 12.73
CA ASN A 132 11.53 5.24 11.70
C ASN A 132 10.62 4.66 10.61
N HIS A 133 10.47 3.32 10.57
CA HIS A 133 9.73 2.59 9.53
C HIS A 133 8.42 1.97 10.05
N TYR A 134 7.94 2.39 11.21
CA TYR A 134 6.57 2.09 11.65
C TYR A 134 5.93 3.30 12.34
N LEU A 135 4.60 3.30 12.43
CA LEU A 135 3.84 4.43 12.96
C LEU A 135 4.10 4.59 14.46
N ASN A 136 4.61 5.77 14.85
CA ASN A 136 4.96 6.05 16.24
C ASN A 136 3.74 5.96 17.17
N GLY A 137 3.89 5.23 18.27
CA GLY A 137 2.82 4.98 19.25
C GLY A 137 1.89 3.80 18.88
N TYR A 138 2.18 3.11 17.79
CA TYR A 138 1.49 1.90 17.34
C TYR A 138 2.43 0.69 17.37
N PRO A 139 1.91 -0.54 17.34
CA PRO A 139 2.72 -1.74 17.18
C PRO A 139 3.61 -1.69 15.93
N ALA A 140 4.78 -2.33 15.97
CA ALA A 140 5.72 -2.43 14.86
C ALA A 140 5.19 -3.24 13.64
N LEU A 141 3.91 -3.57 13.63
CA LEU A 141 3.12 -4.14 12.54
C LEU A 141 2.40 -3.07 11.68
N TYR A 142 2.50 -1.79 12.08
CA TYR A 142 2.00 -0.64 11.34
C TYR A 142 3.15 -0.02 10.55
N LEU A 143 3.49 -0.65 9.43
CA LEU A 143 4.69 -0.40 8.66
C LEU A 143 4.59 0.90 7.86
N LEU A 144 5.68 1.64 7.80
CA LEU A 144 5.88 2.79 6.92
C LEU A 144 7.02 2.45 5.94
N PRO A 145 6.74 1.65 4.90
CA PRO A 145 7.75 1.19 3.97
C PRO A 145 8.36 2.33 3.16
N ASP A 146 9.56 2.07 2.65
CA ASP A 146 10.16 2.90 1.63
C ASP A 146 9.66 2.49 0.23
N TYR A 147 9.61 3.45 -0.68
CA TYR A 147 9.47 3.15 -2.10
C TYR A 147 10.77 2.50 -2.60
N ALA A 148 10.62 1.44 -3.38
CA ALA A 148 11.77 0.82 -3.97
C ALA A 148 12.49 1.82 -4.91
N SER A 149 13.81 1.90 -4.79
CA SER A 149 14.63 2.76 -5.63
C SER A 149 14.73 2.14 -7.03
N THR A 150 13.97 2.66 -7.97
CA THR A 150 13.96 2.17 -9.33
C THR A 150 14.31 3.30 -10.30
N GLU A 151 15.57 3.36 -10.74
CA GLU A 151 15.95 4.24 -11.86
C GLU A 151 15.38 3.74 -13.21
N GLU A 152 14.85 2.51 -13.26
CA GLU A 152 14.37 1.82 -14.45
C GLU A 152 12.90 1.41 -14.40
N SER A 153 12.22 1.53 -13.24
CA SER A 153 10.82 1.12 -13.09
C SER A 153 9.85 2.14 -13.62
N THR A 154 8.99 1.74 -14.54
CA THR A 154 7.85 2.54 -15.01
C THR A 154 6.59 2.32 -14.17
N ALA A 155 6.57 1.31 -13.32
CA ALA A 155 5.40 0.95 -12.50
C ALA A 155 5.04 2.02 -11.45
N LEU A 156 6.00 2.87 -11.07
CA LEU A 156 5.81 3.99 -10.16
C LEU A 156 5.68 5.36 -10.86
N ASP A 157 5.68 5.41 -12.19
CA ASP A 157 5.65 6.67 -12.95
C ASP A 157 4.43 7.55 -12.65
N GLY A 158 3.34 6.97 -12.22
CA GLY A 158 2.12 7.68 -11.80
C GLY A 158 2.00 7.88 -10.28
N VAL A 159 2.98 7.44 -9.48
CA VAL A 159 2.89 7.43 -8.02
C VAL A 159 3.66 8.59 -7.40
N ASN A 160 3.03 9.33 -6.49
CA ASN A 160 3.72 10.36 -5.71
C ASN A 160 4.53 9.73 -4.58
N THR A 161 5.79 9.41 -4.86
CA THR A 161 6.71 8.74 -3.91
C THR A 161 7.17 9.64 -2.75
N SER A 162 6.81 10.92 -2.73
CA SER A 162 7.12 11.83 -1.61
C SER A 162 6.20 11.61 -0.40
N ARG A 163 5.09 10.88 -0.55
CA ARG A 163 4.13 10.61 0.51
C ARG A 163 4.34 9.22 1.10
N ARG A 164 4.39 9.15 2.42
CA ARG A 164 4.48 7.87 3.12
C ARG A 164 3.19 7.07 2.98
N VAL A 165 3.35 5.75 2.87
CA VAL A 165 2.28 4.75 2.85
C VAL A 165 2.28 4.02 4.19
N LEU A 166 1.11 3.65 4.69
CA LEU A 166 0.94 2.83 5.89
C LEU A 166 0.40 1.45 5.49
N LEU A 167 1.13 0.41 5.82
CA LEU A 167 0.71 -0.98 5.68
C LEU A 167 0.51 -1.60 7.06
N GLN A 168 -0.69 -2.14 7.32
CA GLN A 168 -1.00 -2.81 8.58
C GLN A 168 -0.96 -4.32 8.39
N MET A 169 -0.31 -5.04 9.29
CA MET A 169 -0.28 -6.51 9.28
C MET A 169 0.16 -7.09 7.92
N ALA A 170 1.13 -6.44 7.28
CA ALA A 170 1.58 -6.82 5.96
C ALA A 170 2.38 -8.13 5.96
N GLN A 171 2.28 -8.84 4.86
CA GLN A 171 3.07 -10.03 4.58
C GLN A 171 4.04 -9.76 3.43
N GLY A 172 5.21 -10.38 3.46
CA GLY A 172 6.20 -10.23 2.41
C GLY A 172 5.77 -10.90 1.10
N ILE A 173 6.36 -10.43 0.00
CA ILE A 173 6.24 -11.02 -1.34
C ILE A 173 7.65 -11.38 -1.81
N THR A 174 7.82 -12.62 -2.25
CA THR A 174 9.05 -13.08 -2.92
C THR A 174 8.87 -12.93 -4.42
N LEU A 175 9.85 -12.32 -5.08
CA LEU A 175 9.87 -12.09 -6.51
C LEU A 175 10.74 -13.14 -7.19
N THR A 176 10.25 -13.71 -8.29
CA THR A 176 10.97 -14.67 -9.12
C THR A 176 10.82 -14.31 -10.59
N GLU A 177 11.87 -13.85 -11.19
CA GLU A 177 11.91 -13.53 -12.62
C GLU A 177 12.03 -14.78 -13.47
N THR A 178 11.44 -14.71 -14.66
CA THR A 178 11.57 -15.75 -15.70
C THR A 178 11.86 -15.09 -17.05
N GLU A 179 12.08 -15.85 -18.10
CA GLU A 179 12.24 -15.28 -19.46
C GLU A 179 11.00 -14.50 -19.95
N GLN A 180 9.84 -14.78 -19.40
CA GLN A 180 8.56 -14.21 -19.83
C GLN A 180 7.99 -13.18 -18.84
N VAL A 181 8.43 -13.25 -17.58
CA VAL A 181 7.91 -12.41 -16.50
C VAL A 181 9.02 -11.57 -15.91
N VAL A 182 8.79 -10.26 -15.88
CA VAL A 182 9.60 -9.29 -15.16
C VAL A 182 8.82 -8.86 -13.93
N SER A 183 9.46 -8.86 -12.77
CA SER A 183 8.84 -8.42 -11.52
C SER A 183 9.74 -7.45 -10.78
N GLU A 184 9.15 -6.45 -10.12
CA GLU A 184 9.86 -5.43 -9.39
C GLU A 184 9.14 -5.07 -8.08
N ALA A 185 9.94 -4.71 -7.06
CA ALA A 185 9.41 -4.23 -5.80
C ALA A 185 8.92 -2.78 -5.95
N LEU A 186 7.77 -2.46 -5.33
CA LEU A 186 7.24 -1.10 -5.26
C LEU A 186 7.40 -0.50 -3.85
N LEU A 187 7.11 -1.30 -2.82
CA LEU A 187 7.25 -0.92 -1.42
C LEU A 187 8.10 -1.98 -0.70
N VAL A 188 9.06 -1.52 0.07
CA VAL A 188 10.00 -2.39 0.79
C VAL A 188 10.11 -2.01 2.26
N SER A 189 10.29 -3.01 3.13
CA SER A 189 10.60 -2.80 4.54
C SER A 189 12.06 -2.38 4.73
N SER A 190 12.44 -1.96 5.94
CA SER A 190 13.84 -1.75 6.28
C SER A 190 14.63 -3.07 6.37
N ASP A 191 15.96 -2.98 6.33
CA ASP A 191 16.89 -4.11 6.57
C ASP A 191 16.73 -4.71 7.97
N SER A 192 16.18 -3.97 8.92
CA SER A 192 15.95 -4.41 10.29
C SER A 192 14.66 -5.19 10.49
N ALA A 193 13.79 -5.24 9.47
CA ALA A 193 12.53 -5.96 9.53
C ALA A 193 12.74 -7.49 9.61
N TYR A 194 11.77 -8.17 10.14
CA TYR A 194 11.71 -9.63 10.19
C TYR A 194 10.26 -10.11 10.09
N SER A 195 10.06 -11.29 9.52
CA SER A 195 8.75 -11.92 9.46
C SER A 195 8.61 -12.96 10.54
N LYS A 196 7.47 -12.94 11.23
CA LYS A 196 7.09 -13.94 12.23
C LYS A 196 6.20 -15.00 11.59
N PRO A 197 6.72 -16.24 11.41
CA PRO A 197 5.97 -17.32 10.77
C PRO A 197 4.64 -17.65 11.44
N GLU A 198 4.50 -17.37 12.75
CA GLU A 198 3.26 -17.60 13.49
C GLU A 198 2.10 -16.71 13.00
N GLY A 199 2.40 -15.66 12.23
CA GLY A 199 1.38 -14.78 11.67
C GLY A 199 0.50 -14.15 12.75
N TYR A 200 -0.81 -14.28 12.61
CA TYR A 200 -1.80 -13.77 13.59
C TYR A 200 -1.79 -14.52 14.93
N GLU A 201 -1.16 -15.70 15.03
CA GLU A 201 -1.01 -16.45 16.28
C GLU A 201 0.20 -15.98 17.13
N MET A 202 0.98 -15.01 16.62
CA MET A 202 2.12 -14.48 17.36
C MET A 202 1.69 -13.89 18.72
N THR A 203 2.47 -14.19 19.76
CA THR A 203 2.21 -13.67 21.12
C THR A 203 3.09 -12.46 21.48
N THR A 204 4.12 -12.21 20.70
CA THR A 204 5.05 -11.09 20.87
C THR A 204 5.60 -10.62 19.52
N THR A 205 5.86 -9.33 19.42
CA THR A 205 6.57 -8.73 18.28
C THR A 205 8.09 -8.67 18.50
N GLU A 206 8.63 -9.20 19.60
CA GLU A 206 10.09 -9.25 19.80
C GLU A 206 10.72 -10.27 18.85
N LYS A 207 11.87 -9.90 18.25
CA LYS A 207 12.62 -10.79 17.36
C LYS A 207 13.10 -12.03 18.12
N ALA A 208 12.88 -13.20 17.56
CA ALA A 208 13.23 -14.50 18.13
C ALA A 208 13.99 -15.39 17.14
N ASP A 209 14.56 -16.47 17.65
CA ASP A 209 15.13 -17.51 16.81
C ASP A 209 14.02 -18.17 15.98
N GLY A 210 14.23 -18.26 14.66
CA GLY A 210 13.24 -18.79 13.70
C GLY A 210 12.50 -17.73 12.90
N ASP A 211 12.57 -16.45 13.30
CA ASP A 211 12.05 -15.34 12.50
C ASP A 211 12.86 -15.20 11.20
N ILE A 212 12.15 -14.92 10.10
CA ILE A 212 12.76 -14.75 8.79
C ILE A 212 13.31 -13.31 8.70
N ALA A 213 14.59 -13.16 8.35
CA ALA A 213 15.21 -11.84 8.22
C ALA A 213 14.76 -11.12 6.94
N GLY A 214 14.51 -9.80 7.03
CA GLY A 214 14.26 -8.91 5.91
C GLY A 214 15.53 -8.47 5.17
N PRO A 215 15.43 -7.50 4.23
CA PRO A 215 14.21 -6.75 3.92
C PRO A 215 13.15 -7.54 3.15
N PHE A 216 11.91 -7.05 3.15
CA PHE A 216 10.78 -7.68 2.46
C PHE A 216 10.18 -6.73 1.44
N THR A 217 9.82 -7.25 0.26
CA THR A 217 8.89 -6.59 -0.64
C THR A 217 7.48 -6.71 -0.07
N LEU A 218 6.75 -5.61 0.03
CA LEU A 218 5.41 -5.55 0.60
C LEU A 218 4.34 -5.20 -0.43
N ALA A 219 4.77 -4.59 -1.53
CA ALA A 219 4.00 -4.39 -2.75
C ALA A 219 4.92 -4.63 -3.94
N ALA A 220 4.41 -5.32 -4.95
CA ALA A 220 5.17 -5.70 -6.14
C ALA A 220 4.36 -5.46 -7.42
N TYR A 221 5.05 -5.10 -8.48
CA TYR A 221 4.56 -5.10 -9.85
C TYR A 221 5.13 -6.31 -10.58
N ALA A 222 4.38 -6.88 -11.50
CA ALA A 222 4.90 -7.83 -12.46
C ALA A 222 4.19 -7.71 -13.81
N SER A 223 4.94 -7.95 -14.87
CA SER A 223 4.44 -7.96 -16.25
C SER A 223 4.81 -9.25 -16.96
N ASN A 224 3.90 -9.73 -17.80
CA ASN A 224 4.16 -10.87 -18.69
C ASN A 224 4.38 -10.37 -20.12
N ASN A 225 5.61 -10.42 -20.58
CA ASN A 225 6.03 -9.94 -21.89
C ASN A 225 5.37 -10.67 -23.08
N SER A 226 4.85 -11.87 -22.86
CA SER A 226 4.21 -12.67 -23.91
C SER A 226 2.74 -12.26 -24.14
N THR A 227 2.03 -11.87 -23.07
CA THR A 227 0.61 -11.52 -23.12
C THR A 227 0.39 -10.01 -23.04
N GLY A 228 1.35 -9.27 -22.50
CA GLY A 228 1.19 -7.87 -22.14
C GLY A 228 0.36 -7.65 -20.87
N ALA A 229 0.07 -8.71 -20.11
CA ALA A 229 -0.62 -8.60 -18.84
C ALA A 229 0.27 -7.99 -17.77
N GLU A 230 -0.34 -7.18 -16.90
CA GLU A 230 0.35 -6.49 -15.81
C GLU A 230 -0.43 -6.68 -14.51
N VAL A 231 0.28 -6.89 -13.42
CA VAL A 231 -0.32 -7.03 -12.10
C VAL A 231 0.44 -6.19 -11.08
N ILE A 232 -0.31 -5.57 -10.17
CA ILE A 232 0.25 -5.03 -8.91
C ILE A 232 -0.40 -5.79 -7.78
N TRP A 233 0.43 -6.33 -6.90
CA TRP A 233 -0.01 -7.00 -5.69
C TRP A 233 0.50 -6.26 -4.46
N VAL A 234 -0.44 -5.83 -3.60
CA VAL A 234 -0.15 -5.28 -2.28
C VAL A 234 -0.62 -6.29 -1.25
N ASN A 235 0.32 -6.89 -0.52
CA ASN A 235 0.00 -7.94 0.44
C ASN A 235 -0.22 -7.35 1.83
N CYS A 236 -1.27 -6.55 1.92
CA CYS A 236 -1.72 -5.86 3.11
C CYS A 236 -3.21 -5.58 2.98
N GLY A 237 -4.00 -6.10 3.90
CA GLY A 237 -5.42 -5.80 3.99
C GLY A 237 -5.68 -4.38 4.47
N ASN A 238 -6.93 -3.95 4.28
CA ASN A 238 -7.41 -2.68 4.81
C ASN A 238 -6.64 -1.43 4.34
N MET A 239 -5.96 -1.54 3.18
CA MET A 239 -5.18 -0.42 2.64
C MET A 239 -6.09 0.70 2.09
N ASP A 240 -7.23 0.32 1.51
CA ASP A 240 -8.31 1.22 1.12
C ASP A 240 -9.26 1.45 2.31
N ASN A 241 -8.92 2.41 3.18
CA ASN A 241 -9.66 2.68 4.41
C ASN A 241 -9.72 4.18 4.71
N GLU A 242 -10.93 4.74 4.87
CA GLU A 242 -11.15 6.15 5.15
C GLU A 242 -10.44 6.64 6.43
N GLY A 243 -10.40 5.80 7.48
CA GLY A 243 -9.70 6.14 8.73
C GLY A 243 -8.20 6.25 8.55
N ILE A 244 -7.62 5.37 7.71
CA ILE A 244 -6.19 5.43 7.36
C ILE A 244 -5.89 6.67 6.53
N TYR A 245 -6.74 7.01 5.56
CA TYR A 245 -6.55 8.17 4.70
C TYR A 245 -6.51 9.50 5.47
N GLN A 246 -7.24 9.58 6.59
CA GLN A 246 -7.19 10.75 7.49
C GLN A 246 -5.85 10.89 8.22
N VAL A 247 -5.16 9.79 8.49
CA VAL A 247 -3.87 9.77 9.20
C VAL A 247 -2.70 9.81 8.20
N ILE A 248 -2.76 8.98 7.18
CA ILE A 248 -1.73 8.82 6.14
C ILE A 248 -2.37 8.92 4.75
N PRO A 249 -2.54 10.13 4.20
CA PRO A 249 -3.15 10.32 2.88
C PRO A 249 -2.36 9.67 1.73
N GLY A 250 -1.11 9.25 1.98
CA GLY A 250 -0.27 8.58 1.00
C GLY A 250 -0.86 7.27 0.49
N ASN A 251 -1.68 6.56 1.28
CA ASN A 251 -2.32 5.32 0.84
C ASN A 251 -3.24 5.54 -0.37
N VAL A 252 -4.14 6.54 -0.30
CA VAL A 252 -5.01 6.82 -1.46
C VAL A 252 -4.21 7.29 -2.67
N THR A 253 -3.16 8.10 -2.45
CA THR A 253 -2.30 8.59 -3.53
C THR A 253 -1.53 7.43 -4.20
N PHE A 254 -1.07 6.45 -3.41
CA PHE A 254 -0.39 5.26 -3.92
C PHE A 254 -1.35 4.39 -4.73
N LEU A 255 -2.52 4.05 -4.19
CA LEU A 255 -3.53 3.25 -4.91
C LEU A 255 -4.01 3.93 -6.20
N GLN A 256 -4.25 5.23 -6.15
CA GLN A 256 -4.61 6.03 -7.31
C GLN A 256 -3.52 5.97 -8.39
N GLY A 257 -2.25 6.14 -8.00
CA GLY A 257 -1.12 6.08 -8.92
C GLY A 257 -0.94 4.70 -9.55
N CYS A 258 -1.03 3.63 -8.73
CA CYS A 258 -0.98 2.25 -9.22
C CYS A 258 -2.11 1.95 -10.22
N ALA A 259 -3.34 2.37 -9.90
CA ALA A 259 -4.48 2.16 -10.79
C ALA A 259 -4.34 2.95 -12.09
N ALA A 260 -3.90 4.20 -12.04
CA ALA A 260 -3.67 5.03 -13.23
C ALA A 260 -2.57 4.45 -14.13
N SER A 261 -1.46 4.00 -13.54
CA SER A 261 -0.36 3.34 -14.27
C SER A 261 -0.86 2.07 -14.96
N LEU A 262 -1.51 1.17 -14.24
CA LEU A 262 -2.08 -0.06 -14.81
C LEU A 262 -3.13 0.23 -15.88
N ALA A 263 -4.01 1.23 -15.70
CA ALA A 263 -5.01 1.59 -16.70
C ALA A 263 -4.40 2.21 -17.98
N GLY A 264 -3.08 2.39 -18.04
CA GLY A 264 -2.37 2.95 -19.21
C GLY A 264 -2.66 4.43 -19.40
N GLN A 265 -2.92 5.16 -18.33
CA GLN A 265 -3.02 6.61 -18.37
C GLN A 265 -1.60 7.21 -18.45
N GLU A 266 -1.20 7.66 -19.64
CA GLU A 266 0.05 8.41 -19.80
C GLU A 266 -0.03 9.68 -18.93
N SER A 267 0.83 9.73 -17.91
CA SER A 267 1.13 10.92 -17.10
C SER A 267 -0.10 11.74 -16.71
N ALA A 268 -0.99 11.15 -15.92
CA ALA A 268 -1.93 11.95 -15.15
C ALA A 268 -1.11 12.92 -14.30
N VAL A 269 -1.23 14.21 -14.58
CA VAL A 269 -0.60 15.23 -13.74
C VAL A 269 -1.25 15.15 -12.36
N LEU A 270 -0.60 14.41 -11.44
CA LEU A 270 -1.03 14.34 -10.05
C LEU A 270 -0.89 15.73 -9.44
N ILE A 271 -1.95 16.52 -9.55
CA ILE A 271 -2.04 17.79 -8.84
C ILE A 271 -2.59 17.49 -7.47
N ASP A 272 -1.70 17.45 -6.50
CA ASP A 272 -2.07 17.31 -5.10
C ASP A 272 -3.07 18.40 -4.71
N SER A 273 -4.19 17.99 -4.10
CA SER A 273 -5.08 18.94 -3.47
C SER A 273 -4.30 19.70 -2.38
N LYS A 274 -4.18 21.02 -2.50
CA LYS A 274 -3.55 21.84 -1.46
C LYS A 274 -4.46 21.86 -0.24
N ALA A 275 -4.08 21.13 0.81
CA ALA A 275 -4.71 21.32 2.10
C ALA A 275 -4.54 22.81 2.49
N LEU A 276 -5.64 23.50 2.75
CA LEU A 276 -5.63 24.87 3.28
C LEU A 276 -5.26 24.88 4.76
N GLU A 277 -5.18 23.72 5.38
CA GLU A 277 -4.72 23.54 6.75
C GLU A 277 -3.24 23.20 6.76
N ALA A 278 -2.51 23.74 7.74
CA ALA A 278 -1.10 23.42 7.93
C ALA A 278 -0.93 21.92 8.10
N ALA A 279 -0.09 21.32 7.28
CA ALA A 279 0.24 19.91 7.42
C ALA A 279 0.64 19.59 8.89
N PRO A 280 0.13 18.52 9.49
CA PRO A 280 0.54 18.15 10.83
C PRO A 280 2.08 17.97 10.84
N LEU A 281 2.70 18.51 11.87
CA LEU A 281 4.15 18.41 12.02
C LEU A 281 4.51 16.95 12.29
N GLU A 282 5.04 16.26 11.31
CA GLU A 282 5.60 14.92 11.49
C GLU A 282 6.92 15.03 12.22
N VAL A 283 6.93 14.69 13.50
CA VAL A 283 8.15 14.65 14.31
C VAL A 283 8.67 13.22 14.36
N PRO A 284 9.85 12.91 13.80
CA PRO A 284 10.45 11.57 13.91
C PRO A 284 10.49 11.11 15.37
N GLY A 285 10.16 9.84 15.64
CA GLY A 285 10.06 9.31 17.01
C GLY A 285 11.31 9.54 17.86
N ILE A 286 12.51 9.47 17.25
CA ILE A 286 13.80 9.79 17.91
C ILE A 286 13.84 11.27 18.29
N ALA A 287 13.40 12.18 17.44
CA ALA A 287 13.38 13.60 17.76
C ALA A 287 12.37 13.91 18.87
N ALA A 288 11.17 13.29 18.83
CA ALA A 288 10.14 13.44 19.87
C ALA A 288 10.64 12.95 21.24
N SER A 289 11.27 11.78 21.30
CA SER A 289 11.82 11.22 22.55
C SER A 289 13.00 12.03 23.09
N THR A 290 13.89 12.51 22.22
CA THR A 290 15.03 13.35 22.59
C THR A 290 14.56 14.71 23.14
N LEU A 291 13.61 15.35 22.47
CA LEU A 291 13.02 16.60 22.95
C LEU A 291 12.23 16.40 24.25
N GLY A 292 11.49 15.30 24.37
CA GLY A 292 10.83 14.91 25.62
C GLY A 292 11.79 14.76 26.78
N LEU A 293 12.90 14.02 26.60
CA LEU A 293 13.96 13.88 27.61
C LEU A 293 14.54 15.26 28.00
N LEU A 294 14.85 16.09 27.02
CA LEU A 294 15.43 17.41 27.23
C LEU A 294 14.53 18.33 28.07
N PHE A 295 13.25 18.46 27.66
CA PHE A 295 12.33 19.41 28.28
C PHE A 295 11.67 18.89 29.56
N VAL A 296 11.45 17.59 29.68
CA VAL A 296 10.75 17.00 30.84
C VAL A 296 11.71 16.62 31.96
N ILE A 297 12.94 16.23 31.65
CA ILE A 297 13.89 15.74 32.64
C ILE A 297 15.09 16.69 32.82
N VAL A 298 15.81 16.96 31.71
CA VAL A 298 17.09 17.70 31.80
C VAL A 298 16.87 19.15 32.22
N LEU A 299 15.95 19.84 31.58
CA LEU A 299 15.70 21.26 31.89
C LEU A 299 15.19 21.48 33.34
N PRO A 300 14.20 20.75 33.85
CA PRO A 300 13.76 20.88 35.24
C PRO A 300 14.84 20.50 36.23
N ALA A 301 15.63 19.46 36.00
CA ALA A 301 16.72 19.07 36.84
C ALA A 301 17.83 20.16 36.94
N ALA A 302 18.17 20.77 35.79
CA ALA A 302 19.10 21.88 35.74
C ALA A 302 18.60 23.10 36.51
N LEU A 303 17.33 23.46 36.39
CA LEU A 303 16.72 24.56 37.14
C LEU A 303 16.73 24.29 38.66
N LEU A 304 16.41 23.05 39.06
CA LEU A 304 16.49 22.65 40.48
C LEU A 304 17.92 22.72 41.02
N ALA A 305 18.92 22.27 40.25
CA ALA A 305 20.33 22.36 40.63
C ALA A 305 20.77 23.81 40.80
N VAL A 306 20.43 24.70 39.85
CA VAL A 306 20.73 26.14 39.97
C VAL A 306 20.05 26.74 41.19
N GLY A 307 18.77 26.41 41.44
CA GLY A 307 18.02 26.86 42.60
C GLY A 307 18.69 26.43 43.91
N ALA A 308 19.11 25.16 43.99
CA ALA A 308 19.83 24.63 45.16
C ALA A 308 21.17 25.36 45.43
N VAL A 309 21.95 25.60 44.37
CA VAL A 309 23.22 26.37 44.46
C VAL A 309 22.97 27.78 44.97
N VAL A 310 21.96 28.48 44.43
CA VAL A 310 21.62 29.84 44.89
C VAL A 310 21.21 29.87 46.36
N VAL A 311 20.40 28.92 46.82
CA VAL A 311 20.00 28.80 48.23
C VAL A 311 21.21 28.55 49.15
N VAL A 312 22.12 27.64 48.77
CA VAL A 312 23.32 27.34 49.55
C VAL A 312 24.23 28.56 49.63
N LEU A 313 24.47 29.25 48.50
CA LEU A 313 25.29 30.47 48.49
C LEU A 313 24.69 31.59 49.32
N ARG A 314 23.36 31.73 49.33
CA ARG A 314 22.66 32.76 50.12
C ARG A 314 22.65 32.46 51.62
N ARG A 315 22.70 31.18 52.04
CA ARG A 315 22.80 30.75 53.42
C ARG A 315 24.22 30.87 53.98
N ARG A 316 25.23 30.96 53.13
CA ARG A 316 26.64 31.10 53.54
C ARG A 316 27.13 32.57 53.66
N LYS A 317 26.25 33.51 53.28
CA LYS A 317 26.40 34.95 53.58
C LYS A 317 25.57 35.29 54.80
#